data_1572a85e37d962f9525d3124971e209d
#
_entry.id   1572a85e37d962f9525d3124971e209d
#
_cell.length_a   1.000
_cell.length_b   1.000
_cell.length_c   1.000
_cell.angle_alpha   90.00
_cell.angle_beta   90.00
_cell.angle_gamma   90.00
#
_symmetry.space_group_name_H-M   'P 1'
#
loop_
_entity.id
_entity.type
_entity.pdbx_description
1 polymer ?
#
loop_
_entity_poly.entity_id
_entity_poly.type
_entity_poly.pdbx_seq_one_letter_code
_entity_poly.pdbx_strand_id
1 'polypeptide(L)'
;MATVTQNQTRRGRRVVLDDHLPVDHRLRRVYRGGAGLMGAFLVVFGVLGLTDRIGFFSTSGSMVMGLGSNGALSVASVLVGGLLLAGAVIGGNTASTVNIIVGVAFLAAGFASLAVLDTRLNVFAFHLQNVAFSFVTGLLLMTFGLYGRVSGSLPHDNPYWQSRHPRG
;
A
#
# COMPACT_ATOMS: atom_id res chain seq x y z
N MET A 1 -41.01 15.51 49.46
CA MET A 1 -40.52 16.01 48.17
C MET A 1 -39.04 15.75 48.12
N ALA A 2 -38.63 14.70 47.44
CA ALA A 2 -37.23 14.35 47.29
C ALA A 2 -36.84 14.61 45.83
N THR A 3 -35.96 15.60 45.62
CA THR A 3 -35.43 16.00 44.33
C THR A 3 -34.30 15.02 43.96
N VAL A 4 -34.56 14.16 42.99
CA VAL A 4 -33.54 13.29 42.43
C VAL A 4 -32.69 14.11 41.44
N THR A 5 -31.49 14.46 41.90
CA THR A 5 -30.46 15.08 41.02
C THR A 5 -29.86 14.01 40.15
N GLN A 6 -30.28 13.94 38.91
CA GLN A 6 -29.60 13.13 37.89
C GLN A 6 -28.26 13.77 37.50
N ASN A 7 -27.21 13.26 38.09
CA ASN A 7 -25.85 13.56 37.68
C ASN A 7 -25.56 12.78 36.37
N GLN A 8 -25.95 13.36 35.24
CA GLN A 8 -25.49 12.89 33.93
C GLN A 8 -24.04 13.32 33.74
N THR A 9 -23.13 12.47 34.16
CA THR A 9 -21.75 12.56 33.73
C THR A 9 -21.73 12.41 32.18
N ARG A 10 -21.64 13.55 31.50
CA ARG A 10 -21.26 13.60 30.08
C ARG A 10 -19.85 12.99 29.94
N ARG A 11 -19.76 11.67 29.82
CA ARG A 11 -18.60 11.02 29.26
C ARG A 11 -18.47 11.55 27.85
N GLY A 12 -17.50 12.43 27.63
CA GLY A 12 -17.14 12.91 26.29
C GLY A 12 -16.94 11.72 25.39
N ARG A 13 -17.88 11.52 24.48
CA ARG A 13 -17.80 10.53 23.40
C ARG A 13 -16.60 10.93 22.57
N ARG A 14 -15.44 10.29 22.78
CA ARG A 14 -14.36 10.35 21.83
C ARG A 14 -14.90 9.72 20.56
N VAL A 15 -15.23 10.55 19.57
CA VAL A 15 -15.53 10.10 18.22
C VAL A 15 -14.20 9.59 17.66
N VAL A 16 -14.01 8.28 17.75
CA VAL A 16 -12.90 7.62 17.09
C VAL A 16 -13.34 7.46 15.64
N LEU A 17 -12.70 8.17 14.72
CA LEU A 17 -13.01 8.18 13.28
C LEU A 17 -12.99 6.77 12.66
N ASP A 18 -12.34 5.80 13.30
CA ASP A 18 -12.27 4.39 12.90
C ASP A 18 -13.58 3.60 13.14
N ASP A 19 -14.53 4.12 13.91
CA ASP A 19 -15.78 3.41 14.24
C ASP A 19 -16.75 3.30 13.06
N HIS A 20 -16.46 3.97 11.95
CA HIS A 20 -17.37 4.09 10.81
C HIS A 20 -17.03 3.17 9.64
N LEU A 21 -15.91 2.45 9.68
CA LEU A 21 -15.52 1.54 8.62
C LEU A 21 -15.96 0.11 8.95
N PRO A 22 -16.90 -0.47 8.18
CA PRO A 22 -17.33 -1.84 8.41
C PRO A 22 -16.16 -2.80 8.21
N VAL A 23 -15.97 -3.71 9.18
CA VAL A 23 -14.89 -4.71 9.23
C VAL A 23 -14.86 -5.62 7.97
N ASP A 24 -15.95 -5.69 7.20
CA ASP A 24 -16.09 -6.47 5.96
C ASP A 24 -16.53 -5.60 4.80
N HIS A 25 -15.81 -4.55 4.50
CA HIS A 25 -16.09 -3.79 3.31
C HIS A 25 -15.87 -4.68 2.06
N ARG A 26 -16.88 -4.72 1.15
CA ARG A 26 -16.79 -5.48 -0.12
C ARG A 26 -15.51 -5.18 -0.91
N LEU A 27 -15.04 -3.94 -0.83
CA LEU A 27 -13.86 -3.45 -1.51
C LEU A 27 -12.53 -3.96 -0.90
N ARG A 28 -12.53 -4.53 0.31
CA ARG A 28 -11.32 -5.12 0.92
C ARG A 28 -10.68 -6.19 0.02
N ARG A 29 -11.51 -7.02 -0.64
CA ARG A 29 -11.02 -8.02 -1.60
C ARG A 29 -10.41 -7.36 -2.83
N VAL A 30 -11.01 -6.26 -3.29
CA VAL A 30 -10.51 -5.48 -4.44
C VAL A 30 -9.16 -4.85 -4.11
N TYR A 31 -9.02 -4.19 -2.95
CA TYR A 31 -7.76 -3.57 -2.53
C TYR A 31 -6.64 -4.60 -2.36
N ARG A 32 -6.96 -5.74 -1.74
CA ARG A 32 -6.03 -6.86 -1.58
C ARG A 32 -5.65 -7.47 -2.93
N GLY A 33 -6.62 -7.68 -3.81
CA GLY A 33 -6.39 -8.18 -5.17
C GLY A 33 -5.56 -7.22 -6.01
N GLY A 34 -5.87 -5.92 -5.96
CA GLY A 34 -5.13 -4.88 -6.66
C GLY A 34 -3.67 -4.78 -6.22
N ALA A 35 -3.41 -4.84 -4.92
CA ALA A 35 -2.04 -4.89 -4.39
C ALA A 35 -1.30 -6.16 -4.82
N GLY A 36 -1.98 -7.32 -4.81
CA GLY A 36 -1.42 -8.58 -5.30
C GLY A 36 -1.08 -8.54 -6.80
N LEU A 37 -1.95 -7.97 -7.64
CA LEU A 37 -1.70 -7.78 -9.07
C LEU A 37 -0.50 -6.86 -9.30
N MET A 38 -0.38 -5.77 -8.55
CA MET A 38 0.78 -4.88 -8.62
C MET A 38 2.06 -5.61 -8.19
N GLY A 39 1.99 -6.42 -7.13
CA GLY A 39 3.11 -7.25 -6.70
C GLY A 39 3.55 -8.25 -7.78
N ALA A 40 2.59 -8.94 -8.41
CA ALA A 40 2.87 -9.86 -9.51
C ALA A 40 3.50 -9.14 -10.71
N PHE A 41 2.97 -7.97 -11.08
CA PHE A 41 3.56 -7.14 -12.14
C PHE A 41 5.03 -6.79 -11.87
N LEU A 42 5.34 -6.33 -10.64
CA LEU A 42 6.71 -5.97 -10.26
C LEU A 42 7.65 -7.18 -10.26
N VAL A 43 7.18 -8.36 -9.83
CA VAL A 43 7.99 -9.59 -9.90
C VAL A 43 8.29 -9.95 -11.35
N VAL A 44 7.28 -9.95 -12.21
CA VAL A 44 7.45 -10.25 -13.65
C VAL A 44 8.41 -9.24 -14.30
N PHE A 45 8.19 -7.94 -14.07
CA PHE A 45 9.07 -6.88 -14.56
C PHE A 45 10.52 -7.08 -14.11
N GLY A 46 10.73 -7.35 -12.82
CA GLY A 46 12.06 -7.57 -12.26
C GLY A 46 12.74 -8.84 -12.82
N VAL A 47 11.99 -9.94 -12.95
CA VAL A 47 12.53 -11.19 -13.54
C VAL A 47 12.92 -10.97 -15.01
N LEU A 48 12.08 -10.33 -15.80
CA LEU A 48 12.39 -10.01 -17.19
C LEU A 48 13.65 -9.13 -17.29
N GLY A 49 13.76 -8.09 -16.46
CA GLY A 49 14.93 -7.22 -16.44
C GLY A 49 16.23 -7.95 -16.01
N LEU A 50 16.13 -8.98 -15.17
CA LEU A 50 17.28 -9.82 -14.82
C LEU A 50 17.69 -10.77 -15.94
N THR A 51 16.77 -11.22 -16.78
CA THR A 51 17.06 -12.12 -17.92
C THR A 51 17.74 -11.41 -19.08
N ASP A 52 17.50 -10.10 -19.24
CA ASP A 52 18.06 -9.30 -20.33
C ASP A 52 19.57 -8.98 -20.21
N ARG A 53 20.26 -9.55 -19.20
CA ARG A 53 21.71 -9.37 -18.96
C ARG A 53 22.16 -7.90 -18.94
N ILE A 54 21.31 -7.00 -18.49
CA ILE A 54 21.61 -5.57 -18.39
C ILE A 54 22.64 -5.36 -17.29
N GLY A 55 23.62 -4.47 -17.53
CA GLY A 55 24.60 -4.12 -16.50
C GLY A 55 23.92 -3.69 -15.19
N PHE A 56 24.41 -4.20 -14.04
CA PHE A 56 23.73 -4.05 -12.74
C PHE A 56 23.50 -2.58 -12.38
N PHE A 57 24.46 -1.71 -12.64
CA PHE A 57 24.39 -0.25 -12.44
C PHE A 57 24.49 0.54 -13.75
N SER A 58 24.02 -0.02 -14.87
CA SER A 58 24.01 0.69 -16.15
C SER A 58 23.05 1.89 -16.05
N THR A 59 23.55 3.09 -16.24
CA THR A 59 22.74 4.32 -16.27
C THR A 59 21.99 4.49 -17.60
N SER A 60 22.45 3.82 -18.67
CA SER A 60 21.73 3.80 -19.95
C SER A 60 20.53 2.86 -19.95
N GLY A 61 20.54 1.83 -19.07
CA GLY A 61 19.46 0.89 -18.90
C GLY A 61 19.03 0.19 -20.20
N SER A 62 18.00 -0.65 -20.12
CA SER A 62 17.21 -1.07 -21.26
C SER A 62 15.73 -0.93 -20.97
N MET A 63 14.92 -0.97 -22.02
CA MET A 63 13.46 -0.84 -21.87
C MET A 63 12.84 -2.23 -21.67
N VAL A 64 12.28 -2.46 -20.49
CA VAL A 64 11.53 -3.66 -20.13
C VAL A 64 10.07 -3.28 -19.95
N MET A 65 9.16 -3.85 -20.69
CA MET A 65 7.72 -3.57 -20.64
C MET A 65 7.37 -2.05 -20.74
N GLY A 66 8.19 -1.28 -21.46
CA GLY A 66 8.01 0.16 -21.62
C GLY A 66 8.58 1.04 -20.49
N LEU A 67 9.23 0.45 -19.49
CA LEU A 67 9.90 1.11 -18.39
C LEU A 67 11.42 0.92 -18.52
N GLY A 68 12.19 1.95 -18.18
CA GLY A 68 13.64 1.82 -18.04
C GLY A 68 13.99 0.86 -16.92
N SER A 69 14.97 -0.02 -17.14
CA SER A 69 15.39 -1.00 -16.15
C SER A 69 16.90 -1.23 -16.21
N ASN A 70 17.48 -1.61 -15.10
CA ASN A 70 18.80 -2.20 -14.99
C ASN A 70 18.78 -3.29 -13.91
N GLY A 71 19.90 -3.97 -13.70
CA GLY A 71 19.95 -5.07 -12.73
C GLY A 71 19.54 -4.68 -11.34
N ALA A 72 19.94 -3.48 -10.87
CA ALA A 72 19.58 -2.99 -9.52
C ALA A 72 18.08 -2.74 -9.39
N LEU A 73 17.46 -2.06 -10.36
CA LEU A 73 16.01 -1.83 -10.36
C LEU A 73 15.22 -3.14 -10.48
N SER A 74 15.73 -4.08 -11.27
CA SER A 74 15.11 -5.41 -11.46
C SER A 74 15.08 -6.18 -10.13
N VAL A 75 16.20 -6.23 -9.39
CA VAL A 75 16.26 -6.86 -8.05
C VAL A 75 15.31 -6.17 -7.09
N ALA A 76 15.34 -4.83 -7.02
CA ALA A 76 14.44 -4.06 -6.18
C ALA A 76 12.97 -4.36 -6.49
N SER A 77 12.62 -4.47 -7.77
CA SER A 77 11.25 -4.78 -8.21
C SER A 77 10.81 -6.18 -7.78
N VAL A 78 11.68 -7.19 -7.87
CA VAL A 78 11.36 -8.54 -7.36
C VAL A 78 11.13 -8.53 -5.86
N LEU A 79 11.99 -7.84 -5.08
CA LEU A 79 11.86 -7.77 -3.63
C LEU A 79 10.56 -7.04 -3.20
N VAL A 80 10.29 -5.89 -3.79
CA VAL A 80 9.08 -5.11 -3.49
C VAL A 80 7.83 -5.84 -3.94
N GLY A 81 7.85 -6.44 -5.13
CA GLY A 81 6.74 -7.25 -5.65
C GLY A 81 6.47 -8.47 -4.77
N GLY A 82 7.51 -9.15 -4.31
CA GLY A 82 7.40 -10.26 -3.36
C GLY A 82 6.80 -9.83 -2.02
N LEU A 83 7.20 -8.66 -1.50
CA LEU A 83 6.65 -8.09 -0.27
C LEU A 83 5.15 -7.77 -0.42
N LEU A 84 4.73 -7.19 -1.54
CA LEU A 84 3.31 -6.92 -1.82
C LEU A 84 2.50 -8.21 -1.94
N LEU A 85 3.04 -9.24 -2.61
CA LEU A 85 2.39 -10.56 -2.71
C LEU A 85 2.25 -11.20 -1.34
N ALA A 86 3.30 -11.21 -0.53
CA ALA A 86 3.26 -11.72 0.83
C ALA A 86 2.21 -10.98 1.68
N GLY A 87 2.20 -9.63 1.61
CA GLY A 87 1.18 -8.81 2.25
C GLY A 87 -0.24 -9.16 1.79
N ALA A 88 -0.43 -9.34 0.47
CA ALA A 88 -1.72 -9.75 -0.09
C ALA A 88 -2.16 -11.14 0.37
N VAL A 89 -1.24 -12.10 0.56
CA VAL A 89 -1.54 -13.44 1.07
C VAL A 89 -1.91 -13.39 2.55
N ILE A 90 -1.13 -12.71 3.38
CA ILE A 90 -1.40 -12.56 4.82
C ILE A 90 -2.72 -11.81 5.05
N GLY A 91 -2.94 -10.72 4.33
CA GLY A 91 -4.16 -9.93 4.42
C GLY A 91 -4.23 -9.07 5.69
N GLY A 92 -5.45 -8.61 6.03
CA GLY A 92 -5.70 -7.82 7.24
C GLY A 92 -4.94 -6.49 7.27
N ASN A 93 -4.60 -6.05 8.47
CA ASN A 93 -3.86 -4.80 8.70
C ASN A 93 -2.41 -4.87 8.21
N THR A 94 -1.82 -6.08 8.13
CA THR A 94 -0.49 -6.29 7.58
C THR A 94 -0.44 -5.88 6.11
N ALA A 95 -1.39 -6.36 5.29
CA ALA A 95 -1.51 -5.98 3.89
C ALA A 95 -1.65 -4.45 3.74
N SER A 96 -2.50 -3.84 4.55
CA SER A 96 -2.71 -2.40 4.59
C SER A 96 -1.42 -1.64 4.92
N THR A 97 -0.69 -2.06 5.94
CA THR A 97 0.56 -1.43 6.35
C THR A 97 1.64 -1.57 5.27
N VAL A 98 1.79 -2.76 4.68
CA VAL A 98 2.72 -3.00 3.57
C VAL A 98 2.39 -2.09 2.39
N ASN A 99 1.11 -1.99 2.00
CA ASN A 99 0.68 -1.15 0.90
C ASN A 99 0.97 0.34 1.15
N ILE A 100 0.76 0.84 2.37
CA ILE A 100 1.08 2.23 2.73
C ILE A 100 2.58 2.47 2.64
N ILE A 101 3.39 1.60 3.25
CA ILE A 101 4.86 1.76 3.28
C ILE A 101 5.40 1.73 1.85
N VAL A 102 5.01 0.74 1.05
CA VAL A 102 5.46 0.61 -0.33
C VAL A 102 4.94 1.78 -1.18
N GLY A 103 3.69 2.21 -0.98
CA GLY A 103 3.11 3.36 -1.67
C GLY A 103 3.88 4.65 -1.40
N VAL A 104 4.22 4.92 -0.14
CA VAL A 104 5.05 6.08 0.24
C VAL A 104 6.45 5.97 -0.39
N ALA A 105 7.05 4.77 -0.37
CA ALA A 105 8.36 4.54 -0.98
C ALA A 105 8.35 4.81 -2.50
N PHE A 106 7.29 4.40 -3.21
CA PHE A 106 7.12 4.71 -4.64
C PHE A 106 6.97 6.20 -4.91
N LEU A 107 6.20 6.93 -4.09
CA LEU A 107 6.08 8.39 -4.22
C LEU A 107 7.42 9.08 -3.98
N ALA A 108 8.12 8.69 -2.92
CA ALA A 108 9.45 9.23 -2.61
C ALA A 108 10.46 8.91 -3.74
N ALA A 109 10.44 7.68 -4.27
CA ALA A 109 11.26 7.30 -5.41
C ALA A 109 10.93 8.11 -6.67
N GLY A 110 9.64 8.37 -6.93
CA GLY A 110 9.19 9.24 -8.04
C GLY A 110 9.77 10.64 -7.94
N PHE A 111 9.70 11.28 -6.77
CA PHE A 111 10.28 12.61 -6.54
C PHE A 111 11.81 12.60 -6.63
N ALA A 112 12.47 11.61 -6.00
CA ALA A 112 13.91 11.47 -6.08
C ALA A 112 14.39 11.26 -7.51
N SER A 113 13.66 10.44 -8.29
CA SER A 113 13.97 10.17 -9.70
C SER A 113 13.87 11.42 -10.56
N LEU A 114 12.87 12.29 -10.34
CA LEU A 114 12.78 13.58 -11.03
C LEU A 114 14.03 14.44 -10.80
N ALA A 115 14.55 14.43 -9.57
CA ALA A 115 15.73 15.23 -9.22
C ALA A 115 17.04 14.70 -9.87
N VAL A 116 17.10 13.41 -10.21
CA VAL A 116 18.34 12.79 -10.72
C VAL A 116 18.25 12.31 -12.16
N LEU A 117 17.13 12.55 -12.85
CA LEU A 117 16.78 11.95 -14.14
C LEU A 117 17.90 12.11 -15.18
N ASP A 118 18.43 13.35 -15.32
CA ASP A 118 19.44 13.71 -16.29
C ASP A 118 20.85 13.83 -15.68
N THR A 119 21.07 13.17 -14.55
CA THR A 119 22.36 13.23 -13.84
C THR A 119 23.04 11.87 -13.81
N ARG A 120 24.35 11.88 -13.47
CA ARG A 120 25.11 10.64 -13.25
C ARG A 120 24.68 9.89 -11.99
N LEU A 121 23.82 10.48 -11.16
CA LEU A 121 23.27 9.85 -9.96
C LEU A 121 22.06 8.94 -10.24
N ASN A 122 21.63 8.85 -11.49
CA ASN A 122 20.53 7.97 -11.93
C ASN A 122 21.00 6.50 -12.00
N VAL A 123 21.37 5.93 -10.84
CA VAL A 123 21.89 4.57 -10.72
C VAL A 123 20.86 3.46 -11.03
N PHE A 124 19.57 3.79 -11.09
CA PHE A 124 18.48 2.88 -11.42
C PHE A 124 18.03 2.98 -12.89
N ALA A 125 18.69 3.81 -13.70
CA ALA A 125 18.33 4.08 -15.10
C ALA A 125 16.85 4.48 -15.27
N PHE A 126 16.35 5.32 -14.35
CA PHE A 126 14.99 5.85 -14.44
C PHE A 126 14.81 6.72 -15.69
N HIS A 127 13.68 6.54 -16.34
CA HIS A 127 13.17 7.39 -17.39
C HIS A 127 11.86 8.05 -16.93
N LEU A 128 11.35 9.02 -17.68
CA LEU A 128 10.12 9.71 -17.32
C LEU A 128 8.93 8.75 -17.11
N GLN A 129 8.89 7.67 -17.88
CA GLN A 129 7.88 6.61 -17.74
C GLN A 129 7.94 5.93 -16.34
N ASN A 130 9.15 5.71 -15.81
CA ASN A 130 9.33 5.16 -14.46
C ASN A 130 8.82 6.12 -13.38
N VAL A 131 9.04 7.43 -13.58
CA VAL A 131 8.55 8.47 -12.67
C VAL A 131 7.03 8.47 -12.65
N ALA A 132 6.39 8.50 -13.82
CA ALA A 132 4.93 8.45 -13.94
C ALA A 132 4.37 7.17 -13.31
N PHE A 133 4.99 6.02 -13.61
CA PHE A 133 4.62 4.73 -13.02
C PHE A 133 4.73 4.76 -11.49
N SER A 134 5.81 5.33 -10.95
CA SER A 134 6.03 5.43 -9.50
C SER A 134 4.94 6.25 -8.81
N PHE A 135 4.53 7.37 -9.39
CA PHE A 135 3.45 8.19 -8.83
C PHE A 135 2.11 7.46 -8.88
N VAL A 136 1.75 6.89 -10.03
CA VAL A 136 0.48 6.16 -10.17
C VAL A 136 0.44 4.97 -9.21
N THR A 137 1.49 4.15 -9.18
CA THR A 137 1.59 2.99 -8.29
C THR A 137 1.57 3.41 -6.82
N GLY A 138 2.32 4.45 -6.47
CA GLY A 138 2.38 4.97 -5.11
C GLY A 138 1.01 5.43 -4.61
N LEU A 139 0.27 6.20 -5.39
CA LEU A 139 -1.09 6.66 -5.05
C LEU A 139 -2.07 5.50 -4.95
N LEU A 140 -2.03 4.54 -5.88
CA LEU A 140 -2.90 3.36 -5.83
C LEU A 140 -2.63 2.51 -4.59
N LEU A 141 -1.37 2.21 -4.27
CA LEU A 141 -1.01 1.42 -3.10
C LEU A 141 -1.36 2.14 -1.81
N MET A 142 -1.14 3.46 -1.71
CA MET A 142 -1.59 4.24 -0.56
C MET A 142 -3.10 4.17 -0.40
N THR A 143 -3.86 4.32 -1.49
CA THR A 143 -5.32 4.19 -1.48
C THR A 143 -5.72 2.80 -0.98
N PHE A 144 -5.14 1.73 -1.53
CA PHE A 144 -5.42 0.36 -1.09
C PHE A 144 -5.05 0.13 0.38
N GLY A 145 -3.98 0.75 0.85
CA GLY A 145 -3.55 0.67 2.23
C GLY A 145 -4.47 1.42 3.20
N LEU A 146 -4.82 2.66 2.89
CA LEU A 146 -5.66 3.49 3.76
C LEU A 146 -7.10 2.95 3.85
N TYR A 147 -7.69 2.59 2.71
CA TYR A 147 -9.07 2.08 2.67
C TYR A 147 -9.18 0.58 2.95
N GLY A 148 -8.08 -0.17 2.87
CA GLY A 148 -8.04 -1.59 3.23
C GLY A 148 -7.87 -1.85 4.73
N ARG A 149 -7.64 -0.82 5.53
CA ARG A 149 -7.42 -0.94 6.96
C ARG A 149 -8.71 -1.29 7.70
N VAL A 150 -8.60 -2.28 8.59
CA VAL A 150 -9.74 -2.77 9.38
C VAL A 150 -9.52 -2.40 10.83
N SER A 151 -10.46 -1.70 11.45
CA SER A 151 -10.42 -1.47 12.89
C SER A 151 -10.63 -2.81 13.62
N GLY A 152 -9.59 -3.27 14.33
CA GLY A 152 -9.63 -4.53 15.10
C GLY A 152 -10.35 -4.43 16.44
N SER A 153 -10.69 -3.21 16.87
CA SER A 153 -11.26 -2.94 18.21
C SER A 153 -12.51 -2.09 18.11
N LEU A 154 -13.58 -2.67 17.57
CA LEU A 154 -14.90 -2.03 17.66
C LEU A 154 -15.39 -2.09 19.11
N PRO A 155 -15.90 -0.98 19.70
CA PRO A 155 -16.55 -0.99 21.00
C PRO A 155 -17.73 -1.98 21.00
N HIS A 156 -17.99 -2.63 22.14
CA HIS A 156 -19.06 -3.62 22.31
C HIS A 156 -20.47 -3.06 22.08
N ASP A 157 -20.65 -1.75 22.12
CA ASP A 157 -21.90 -1.02 21.83
C ASP A 157 -22.07 -0.70 20.33
N ASN A 158 -21.05 -1.00 19.49
CA ASN A 158 -21.13 -0.78 18.07
C ASN A 158 -22.12 -1.76 17.41
N PRO A 159 -23.08 -1.30 16.57
CA PRO A 159 -24.06 -2.15 15.93
C PRO A 159 -23.45 -3.29 15.10
N TYR A 160 -22.29 -3.07 14.47
CA TYR A 160 -21.58 -4.10 13.71
C TYR A 160 -20.94 -5.17 14.61
N TRP A 161 -20.43 -4.78 15.79
CA TRP A 161 -19.95 -5.73 16.77
C TRP A 161 -21.09 -6.60 17.29
N GLN A 162 -22.23 -5.98 17.63
CA GLN A 162 -23.42 -6.66 18.16
C GLN A 162 -24.05 -7.62 17.14
N SER A 163 -24.05 -7.27 15.85
CA SER A 163 -24.59 -8.15 14.80
C SER A 163 -23.79 -9.44 14.63
N ARG A 164 -22.50 -9.46 15.04
CA ARG A 164 -21.60 -10.62 14.94
C ARG A 164 -21.48 -11.41 16.23
N HIS A 165 -21.89 -10.81 17.34
CA HIS A 165 -21.89 -11.44 18.65
C HIS A 165 -23.31 -11.33 19.25
N PRO A 166 -24.33 -11.98 18.62
CA PRO A 166 -25.66 -12.00 19.18
C PRO A 166 -25.59 -12.56 20.59
N ARG A 167 -26.12 -11.81 21.55
CA ARG A 167 -26.28 -12.31 22.93
C ARG A 167 -27.24 -13.49 22.86
N GLY A 168 -26.74 -14.70 23.08
CA GLY A 168 -27.52 -15.93 23.23
C GLY A 168 -28.45 -15.85 24.44
#